data_30407f649cd231300ec682e5cb9e5416
#
_entry.id   30407f649cd231300ec682e5cb9e5416
#
_cell.length_a   1.000
_cell.length_b   1.000
_cell.length_c   1.000
_cell.angle_alpha   90.00
_cell.angle_beta   90.00
_cell.angle_gamma   90.00
#
_symmetry.space_group_name_H-M   'P 1'
#
loop_
_entity.id
_entity.type
_entity.pdbx_description
1 polymer ?
#
loop_
_entity_poly.entity_id
_entity_poly.type
_entity_poly.pdbx_seq_one_letter_code
_entity_poly.pdbx_strand_id
1 'polypeptide(L)'
;MSEVAGNKVKRIRVHPGQQLSLQKHHQRAEHWVVVLGTARITLDQRQFDLQAGQACDIAVGQVHRLSNLTAEPVEIVEVQFGDYLGEDDIVRLEDNYGRI
;
A
#
# COMPACT_ATOMS: atom_id res chain seq x y z
N MET A 1 3.99 -14.83 8.21
CA MET A 1 3.84 -13.44 8.65
C MET A 1 4.29 -13.28 10.09
N SER A 2 4.93 -12.19 10.40
CA SER A 2 5.35 -11.93 11.76
C SER A 2 4.89 -10.53 12.19
N GLU A 3 4.59 -10.40 13.48
CA GLU A 3 4.22 -9.14 14.09
C GLU A 3 4.96 -9.03 15.41
N VAL A 4 5.75 -7.96 15.56
CA VAL A 4 6.44 -7.63 16.79
C VAL A 4 6.19 -6.16 17.10
N ALA A 5 6.51 -5.73 18.31
CA ALA A 5 6.32 -4.33 18.71
C ALA A 5 7.03 -3.40 17.71
N GLY A 6 6.30 -2.43 17.16
CA GLY A 6 6.83 -1.44 16.25
C GLY A 6 6.85 -1.81 14.77
N ASN A 7 6.48 -3.06 14.41
CA ASN A 7 6.36 -3.41 12.99
C ASN A 7 5.36 -4.54 12.75
N LYS A 8 4.86 -4.59 11.52
CA LYS A 8 3.94 -5.63 11.05
C LYS A 8 4.22 -5.88 9.57
N VAL A 9 4.11 -7.13 9.14
CA VAL A 9 4.31 -7.52 7.73
C VAL A 9 3.02 -8.10 7.18
N LYS A 10 2.62 -7.63 5.98
CA LYS A 10 1.45 -8.12 5.25
C LYS A 10 1.83 -8.43 3.81
N ARG A 11 1.09 -9.36 3.20
CA ARG A 11 1.12 -9.59 1.76
C ARG A 11 -0.22 -9.15 1.18
N ILE A 12 -0.18 -8.35 0.12
CA ILE A 12 -1.39 -7.81 -0.52
C ILE A 12 -1.38 -8.20 -1.99
N ARG A 13 -2.51 -8.75 -2.45
CA ARG A 13 -2.72 -9.07 -3.87
C ARG A 13 -3.79 -8.13 -4.44
N VAL A 14 -3.52 -7.59 -5.62
CA VAL A 14 -4.48 -6.75 -6.35
C VAL A 14 -4.74 -7.39 -7.71
N HIS A 15 -6.00 -7.71 -7.96
CA HIS A 15 -6.40 -8.34 -9.22
C HIS A 15 -6.33 -7.35 -10.39
N PRO A 16 -6.22 -7.86 -11.62
CA PRO A 16 -6.18 -7.01 -12.81
C PRO A 16 -7.30 -5.99 -12.85
N GLY A 17 -6.96 -4.74 -13.15
CA GLY A 17 -7.92 -3.65 -13.28
C GLY A 17 -8.45 -3.08 -11.99
N GLN A 18 -8.01 -3.57 -10.84
CA GLN A 18 -8.50 -3.10 -9.54
C GLN A 18 -7.50 -2.19 -8.83
N GLN A 19 -7.98 -1.50 -7.81
CA GLN A 19 -7.14 -0.62 -6.99
C GLN A 19 -7.69 -0.56 -5.57
N LEU A 20 -6.78 -0.28 -4.63
CA LEU A 20 -7.15 -0.04 -3.23
C LEU A 20 -7.62 1.40 -3.08
N SER A 21 -8.09 1.75 -1.87
CA SER A 21 -8.50 3.11 -1.57
C SER A 21 -7.31 4.07 -1.65
N LEU A 22 -7.60 5.33 -1.97
CA LEU A 22 -6.64 6.41 -1.78
C LEU A 22 -6.71 6.79 -0.30
N GLN A 23 -5.60 6.65 0.41
CA GLN A 23 -5.62 6.65 1.87
C GLN A 23 -4.35 7.26 2.46
N LYS A 24 -4.41 7.57 3.75
CA LYS A 24 -3.24 7.94 4.54
C LYS A 24 -3.39 7.41 5.96
N HIS A 25 -2.25 7.33 6.67
CA HIS A 25 -2.19 6.90 8.07
C HIS A 25 -1.49 7.96 8.91
N HIS A 26 -1.94 8.14 10.15
CA HIS A 26 -1.41 9.18 11.03
C HIS A 26 -0.28 8.69 11.93
N GLN A 27 -0.15 7.38 12.12
CA GLN A 27 0.75 6.82 13.13
C GLN A 27 1.72 5.78 12.59
N ARG A 28 1.65 5.45 11.29
CA ARG A 28 2.55 4.45 10.71
C ARG A 28 3.13 4.90 9.39
N ALA A 29 4.35 4.46 9.13
CA ALA A 29 4.98 4.49 7.82
C ALA A 29 4.94 3.09 7.22
N GLU A 30 5.16 2.95 5.91
CA GLU A 30 5.13 1.67 5.23
C GLU A 30 6.28 1.56 4.24
N HIS A 31 6.75 0.33 4.04
CA HIS A 31 7.70 -0.01 2.99
C HIS A 31 7.05 -1.09 2.14
N TRP A 32 6.92 -0.84 0.85
CA TRP A 32 6.29 -1.77 -0.09
C TRP A 32 7.33 -2.34 -1.03
N VAL A 33 7.36 -3.66 -1.16
CA VAL A 33 8.19 -4.37 -2.14
C VAL A 33 7.26 -5.10 -3.09
N VAL A 34 7.38 -4.85 -4.38
CA VAL A 34 6.61 -5.59 -5.39
C VAL A 34 7.27 -6.96 -5.56
N VAL A 35 6.50 -8.02 -5.43
CA VAL A 35 6.99 -9.40 -5.58
C VAL A 35 6.40 -10.11 -6.79
N LEU A 36 5.32 -9.57 -7.37
CA LEU A 36 4.69 -10.14 -8.56
C LEU A 36 4.05 -9.01 -9.37
N GLY A 37 4.26 -9.02 -10.68
CA GLY A 37 3.61 -8.12 -11.62
C GLY A 37 4.18 -6.72 -11.62
N THR A 38 3.40 -5.78 -12.18
CA THR A 38 3.75 -4.36 -12.25
C THR A 38 2.68 -3.55 -11.53
N ALA A 39 3.08 -2.88 -10.45
CA ALA A 39 2.20 -2.11 -9.60
C ALA A 39 2.25 -0.62 -9.98
N ARG A 40 1.10 0.03 -10.10
CA ARG A 40 1.03 1.47 -10.17
C ARG A 40 0.91 2.03 -8.76
N ILE A 41 1.85 2.88 -8.38
CA ILE A 41 1.86 3.51 -7.07
C ILE A 41 1.45 4.97 -7.22
N THR A 42 0.48 5.39 -6.42
CA THR A 42 0.16 6.80 -6.24
C THR A 42 0.72 7.21 -4.89
N LEU A 43 1.55 8.25 -4.87
CA LEU A 43 2.21 8.74 -3.66
C LEU A 43 2.17 10.25 -3.68
N ASP A 44 1.29 10.83 -2.87
CA ASP A 44 0.93 12.25 -2.92
C ASP A 44 0.47 12.63 -4.33
N GLN A 45 1.19 13.51 -5.03
CA GLN A 45 0.82 13.95 -6.38
C GLN A 45 1.61 13.22 -7.48
N ARG A 46 2.39 12.20 -7.12
CA ARG A 46 3.18 11.42 -8.08
C ARG A 46 2.53 10.09 -8.36
N GLN A 47 2.73 9.60 -9.58
CA GLN A 47 2.40 8.24 -9.95
C GLN A 47 3.58 7.63 -10.66
N PHE A 48 3.88 6.37 -10.33
CA PHE A 48 4.98 5.64 -10.96
C PHE A 48 4.71 4.14 -10.88
N ASP A 49 5.40 3.40 -11.72
CA ASP A 49 5.25 1.94 -11.76
C ASP A 49 6.47 1.27 -11.12
N LEU A 50 6.19 0.21 -10.37
CA LEU A 50 7.22 -0.66 -9.79
C LEU A 50 7.01 -2.07 -10.30
N GLN A 51 8.10 -2.72 -10.70
CA GLN A 51 8.13 -4.12 -11.10
C GLN A 51 8.66 -4.98 -9.96
N ALA A 52 8.51 -6.30 -10.12
CA ALA A 52 8.99 -7.24 -9.10
C ALA A 52 10.46 -6.97 -8.74
N GLY A 53 10.73 -6.91 -7.45
CA GLY A 53 12.04 -6.58 -6.89
C GLY A 53 12.25 -5.10 -6.58
N GLN A 54 11.37 -4.23 -7.03
CA GLN A 54 11.45 -2.79 -6.74
C GLN A 54 10.59 -2.44 -5.54
N ALA A 55 10.93 -1.33 -4.88
CA ALA A 55 10.30 -0.94 -3.62
C ALA A 55 10.13 0.57 -3.51
N CYS A 56 9.25 0.99 -2.61
CA CYS A 56 9.11 2.40 -2.24
C CYS A 56 8.77 2.52 -0.76
N ASP A 57 9.02 3.71 -0.22
CA ASP A 57 8.69 4.05 1.16
C ASP A 57 7.54 5.05 1.20
N ILE A 58 6.64 4.85 2.15
CA ILE A 58 5.50 5.74 2.38
C ILE A 58 5.65 6.28 3.80
N ALA A 59 5.84 7.59 3.91
CA ALA A 59 5.99 8.24 5.21
C ALA A 59 4.64 8.41 5.90
N VAL A 60 4.67 8.59 7.20
CA VAL A 60 3.47 8.95 7.97
C VAL A 60 2.81 10.17 7.32
N GLY A 61 1.49 10.09 7.13
CA GLY A 61 0.71 11.19 6.57
C GLY A 61 0.71 11.32 5.05
N GLN A 62 1.54 10.55 4.35
CA GLN A 62 1.52 10.59 2.87
C GLN A 62 0.28 9.89 2.33
N VAL A 63 -0.34 10.53 1.35
CA VAL A 63 -1.48 9.96 0.62
C VAL A 63 -0.95 8.93 -0.37
N HIS A 64 -1.53 7.74 -0.38
CA HIS A 64 -1.03 6.65 -1.23
C HIS A 64 -2.15 5.74 -1.70
N ARG A 65 -1.89 5.08 -2.82
CA ARG A 65 -2.78 4.06 -3.41
C ARG A 65 -1.95 3.05 -4.19
N LEU A 66 -2.36 1.79 -4.12
CA LEU A 66 -1.84 0.71 -4.93
C LEU A 66 -2.89 0.37 -5.99
N SER A 67 -2.49 0.37 -7.26
CA SER A 67 -3.37 0.06 -8.39
C SER A 67 -2.73 -0.98 -9.28
N ASN A 68 -3.58 -1.78 -9.93
CA ASN A 68 -3.15 -2.73 -10.96
C ASN A 68 -3.83 -2.38 -12.28
N LEU A 69 -3.10 -1.73 -13.19
CA LEU A 69 -3.60 -1.35 -14.50
C LEU A 69 -3.30 -2.41 -15.57
N THR A 70 -2.76 -3.56 -15.17
CA THR A 70 -2.32 -4.61 -16.08
C THR A 70 -3.35 -5.74 -16.17
N ALA A 71 -3.10 -6.70 -17.06
CA ALA A 71 -3.91 -7.90 -17.20
C ALA A 71 -3.44 -9.05 -16.31
N GLU A 72 -2.37 -8.84 -15.53
CA GLU A 72 -1.79 -9.85 -14.64
C GLU A 72 -1.98 -9.44 -13.18
N PRO A 73 -1.99 -10.39 -12.23
CA PRO A 73 -2.09 -10.05 -10.82
C PRO A 73 -0.84 -9.32 -10.33
N VAL A 74 -1.03 -8.48 -9.31
CA VAL A 74 0.04 -7.78 -8.62
C VAL A 74 0.07 -8.24 -7.17
N GLU A 75 1.26 -8.50 -6.62
CA GLU A 75 1.43 -8.74 -5.20
C GLU A 75 2.55 -7.88 -4.65
N ILE A 76 2.33 -7.36 -3.46
CA ILE A 76 3.36 -6.65 -2.71
C ILE A 76 3.50 -7.25 -1.32
N VAL A 77 4.67 -7.08 -0.73
CA VAL A 77 4.91 -7.28 0.69
C VAL A 77 5.00 -5.89 1.31
N GLU A 78 4.16 -5.66 2.31
CA GLU A 78 4.07 -4.39 3.01
C GLU A 78 4.64 -4.56 4.41
N VAL A 79 5.60 -3.72 4.77
CA VAL A 79 6.13 -3.66 6.13
C VAL A 79 5.64 -2.36 6.75
N GLN A 80 4.97 -2.45 7.88
CA GLN A 80 4.43 -1.30 8.60
C GLN A 80 5.32 -0.99 9.79
N PHE A 81 5.60 0.29 10.03
CA PHE A 81 6.43 0.76 11.12
C PHE A 81 5.70 1.86 11.89
N GLY A 82 5.69 1.79 13.21
CA GLY A 82 5.11 2.87 14.01
C GLY A 82 4.77 2.43 15.42
N ASP A 83 4.34 3.39 16.22
CA ASP A 83 3.96 3.14 17.61
C ASP A 83 2.58 2.50 17.72
N TYR A 84 1.76 2.67 16.70
CA TYR A 84 0.42 2.10 16.64
C TYR A 84 0.15 1.55 15.25
N LEU A 85 -0.19 0.26 15.16
CA LEU A 85 -0.41 -0.45 13.90
C LEU A 85 -1.84 -0.96 13.74
N GLY A 86 -2.81 -0.39 14.47
CA GLY A 86 -4.21 -0.78 14.37
C GLY A 86 -4.80 -0.41 13.00
N GLU A 87 -5.72 -1.22 12.52
CA GLU A 87 -6.35 -1.00 11.21
C GLU A 87 -7.31 0.20 11.19
N ASP A 88 -7.63 0.76 12.34
CA ASP A 88 -8.44 1.98 12.45
C ASP A 88 -7.62 3.26 12.23
N ASP A 89 -6.29 3.18 12.13
CA ASP A 89 -5.44 4.31 11.75
C ASP A 89 -5.44 4.47 10.23
N ILE A 90 -6.56 4.90 9.68
CA ILE A 90 -6.73 5.08 8.25
C ILE A 90 -7.71 6.20 7.95
N VAL A 91 -7.36 7.06 7.00
CA VAL A 91 -8.25 8.02 6.39
C VAL A 91 -8.37 7.65 4.92
N ARG A 92 -9.57 7.25 4.48
CA ARG A 92 -9.84 6.92 3.09
C ARG A 92 -10.35 8.18 2.39
N LEU A 93 -9.61 8.64 1.40
CA LEU A 93 -9.95 9.84 0.63
C LEU A 93 -10.77 9.50 -0.60
N GLU A 94 -10.59 8.29 -1.14
CA GLU A 94 -11.30 7.79 -2.31
C GLU A 94 -11.31 6.27 -2.22
N ASP A 95 -12.48 5.65 -2.32
CA ASP A 95 -12.61 4.20 -2.16
C ASP A 95 -13.65 3.65 -3.14
N ASN A 96 -13.22 2.78 -4.05
CA ASN A 96 -14.09 2.14 -5.02
C ASN A 96 -15.08 1.17 -4.38
N TYR A 97 -14.93 0.86 -3.10
CA TYR A 97 -15.78 -0.08 -2.37
C TYR A 97 -16.78 0.61 -1.45
N GLY A 98 -16.88 1.93 -1.50
CA GLY A 98 -17.90 2.68 -0.77
C GLY A 98 -17.69 2.80 0.73
N ARG A 99 -16.46 2.72 1.20
CA ARG A 99 -16.15 2.76 2.64
C ARG A 99 -15.81 4.16 3.16
N ILE A 100 -15.86 5.14 2.30
CA ILE A 100 -15.57 6.53 2.69
C ILE A 100 -16.74 7.08 3.51
#